data_005bd8441d0f1389ba2bd6e55e9cb959
#
_entry.id   005bd8441d0f1389ba2bd6e55e9cb959
#
_cell.length_a   1.000
_cell.length_b   1.000
_cell.length_c   1.000
_cell.angle_alpha   90.00
_cell.angle_beta   90.00
_cell.angle_gamma   90.00
#
_symmetry.space_group_name_H-M   'P 1'
#
loop_
_entity.id
_entity.type
_entity.pdbx_description
1 polymer ?
#
loop_
_entity_poly.entity_id
_entity_poly.type
_entity_poly.pdbx_seq_one_letter_code
_entity_poly.pdbx_strand_id
1 'polypeptide(L)'
;MIPPEAKPALAPKARLRFDRTSGGYLLLYPERGLALNATAANILKLCDGELTVDGIVEKLQGEYIDRSAEELRRDVLEFLEEMSRRGLVRVLE
;
A
#
# COMPACT_ATOMS: atom_id res chain seq x y z
N MET A 1 7.57 -11.35 8.48
CA MET A 1 6.90 -11.79 7.24
C MET A 1 5.39 -11.55 7.30
N ILE A 2 4.83 -11.01 6.25
CA ILE A 2 3.40 -10.72 6.20
C ILE A 2 2.66 -11.87 5.54
N PRO A 3 1.75 -12.54 6.25
CA PRO A 3 1.01 -13.65 5.64
C PRO A 3 -0.03 -13.13 4.63
N PRO A 4 -0.40 -13.95 3.64
CA PRO A 4 -1.34 -13.51 2.59
C PRO A 4 -2.74 -13.19 3.09
N GLU A 5 -3.13 -13.75 4.22
CA GLU A 5 -4.45 -13.47 4.81
C GLU A 5 -4.44 -12.27 5.75
N ALA A 6 -3.30 -11.65 5.97
CA ALA A 6 -3.22 -10.46 6.81
C ALA A 6 -3.92 -9.29 6.13
N LYS A 7 -4.45 -8.39 6.94
CA LYS A 7 -5.21 -7.24 6.46
C LYS A 7 -4.47 -5.95 6.79
N PRO A 8 -3.73 -5.40 5.83
CA PRO A 8 -2.99 -4.17 6.09
C PRO A 8 -3.90 -2.95 6.14
N ALA A 9 -3.52 -2.00 7.00
CA ALA A 9 -4.24 -0.75 7.15
C ALA A 9 -3.24 0.37 7.40
N LEU A 10 -3.56 1.58 6.96
CA LEU A 10 -2.73 2.73 7.27
C LEU A 10 -2.68 2.92 8.78
N ALA A 11 -1.51 3.27 9.30
CA ALA A 11 -1.39 3.63 10.70
C ALA A 11 -2.23 4.87 10.99
N PRO A 12 -2.75 5.02 12.22
CA PRO A 12 -3.61 6.17 12.56
C PRO A 12 -2.97 7.53 12.29
N LYS A 13 -1.64 7.60 12.36
CA LYS A 13 -0.92 8.86 12.14
C LYS A 13 -0.63 9.15 10.68
N ALA A 14 -0.88 8.19 9.80
CA ALA A 14 -0.57 8.32 8.38
C ALA A 14 -1.81 8.66 7.58
N ARG A 15 -1.65 9.55 6.60
CA ARG A 15 -2.75 9.95 5.73
C ARG A 15 -2.30 9.94 4.28
N LEU A 16 -3.14 9.42 3.42
CA LEU A 16 -2.89 9.45 1.99
C LEU A 16 -3.59 10.68 1.42
N ARG A 17 -2.83 11.53 0.75
CA ARG A 17 -3.36 12.77 0.21
C ARG A 17 -2.96 12.97 -1.25
N PHE A 18 -3.92 13.38 -2.08
CA PHE A 18 -3.63 13.74 -3.44
C PHE A 18 -3.01 15.14 -3.50
N ASP A 19 -1.88 15.26 -4.20
CA ASP A 19 -1.19 16.53 -4.35
C ASP A 19 -1.47 17.09 -5.75
N ARG A 20 -2.22 18.16 -5.80
CA ARG A 20 -2.60 18.78 -7.08
C ARG A 20 -1.41 19.34 -7.83
N THR A 21 -0.39 19.78 -7.12
CA THR A 21 0.77 20.39 -7.73
C THR A 21 1.57 19.39 -8.57
N SER A 22 1.81 18.21 -8.01
CA SER A 22 2.57 17.18 -8.71
C SER A 22 1.70 16.22 -9.52
N GLY A 23 0.38 16.19 -9.22
CA GLY A 23 -0.53 15.24 -9.84
C GLY A 23 -0.43 13.84 -9.28
N GLY A 24 0.26 13.66 -8.16
CA GLY A 24 0.45 12.37 -7.52
C GLY A 24 -0.03 12.35 -6.09
N TYR A 25 0.33 11.31 -5.36
CA TYR A 25 -0.08 11.15 -3.97
C TYR A 25 1.09 11.29 -3.02
N LEU A 26 0.78 11.81 -1.83
CA LEU A 26 1.71 11.90 -0.73
C LEU A 26 1.19 11.07 0.42
N LEU A 27 2.11 10.41 1.12
CA LEU A 27 1.81 9.77 2.39
C LEU A 27 2.28 10.73 3.47
N LEU A 28 1.34 11.31 4.20
CA LEU A 28 1.64 12.29 5.24
C LEU A 28 1.62 11.65 6.61
N TYR A 29 2.62 11.96 7.41
CA TYR A 29 2.70 11.53 8.80
C TYR A 29 3.43 12.63 9.58
N PRO A 30 3.39 12.60 10.92
CA PRO A 30 3.87 13.75 11.70
C PRO A 30 5.24 14.26 11.25
N GLU A 31 5.26 15.55 10.90
CA GLU A 31 6.44 16.29 10.48
C GLU A 31 7.12 15.80 9.21
N ARG A 32 6.44 14.91 8.44
CA ARG A 32 7.04 14.35 7.22
C ARG A 32 6.01 14.09 6.15
N GLY A 33 6.50 14.00 4.93
CA GLY A 33 5.70 13.59 3.80
C GLY A 33 6.56 12.72 2.89
N LEU A 34 5.96 11.72 2.28
CA LEU A 34 6.64 10.82 1.36
C LEU A 34 5.92 10.85 0.02
N ALA A 35 6.63 11.24 -1.03
CA ALA A 35 6.07 11.23 -2.37
C ALA A 35 5.96 9.77 -2.84
N LEU A 36 4.80 9.42 -3.38
CA LEU A 36 4.52 8.05 -3.80
C LEU A 36 4.45 7.97 -5.32
N ASN A 37 4.99 6.87 -5.86
CA ASN A 37 4.73 6.57 -7.26
C ASN A 37 3.33 5.98 -7.37
N ALA A 38 2.85 5.80 -8.61
CA ALA A 38 1.48 5.35 -8.84
C ALA A 38 1.20 3.99 -8.20
N THR A 39 2.15 3.06 -8.30
CA THR A 39 1.96 1.72 -7.74
C THR A 39 1.84 1.77 -6.23
N ALA A 40 2.72 2.52 -5.56
CA ALA A 40 2.68 2.67 -4.11
C ALA A 40 1.35 3.29 -3.67
N ALA A 41 0.90 4.33 -4.36
CA ALA A 41 -0.37 4.97 -4.04
C ALA A 41 -1.53 3.99 -4.20
N ASN A 42 -1.53 3.20 -5.25
CA ASN A 42 -2.60 2.23 -5.48
C ASN A 42 -2.63 1.14 -4.41
N ILE A 43 -1.47 0.70 -3.95
CA ILE A 43 -1.41 -0.27 -2.85
C ILE A 43 -1.98 0.36 -1.58
N LEU A 44 -1.55 1.57 -1.23
CA LEU A 44 -2.00 2.21 0.00
C LEU A 44 -3.49 2.53 0.01
N LYS A 45 -4.06 2.84 -1.15
CA LYS A 45 -5.50 3.07 -1.25
C LYS A 45 -6.31 1.83 -0.86
N LEU A 46 -5.72 0.65 -1.02
CA LEU A 46 -6.39 -0.61 -0.71
C LEU A 46 -6.07 -1.11 0.70
N CYS A 47 -5.23 -0.38 1.44
CA CYS A 47 -4.90 -0.73 2.83
C CYS A 47 -5.95 -0.16 3.77
N ASP A 48 -7.12 -0.78 3.77
CA ASP A 48 -8.27 -0.32 4.54
C ASP A 48 -8.54 -1.16 5.80
N GLY A 49 -7.73 -2.15 6.06
CA GLY A 49 -7.91 -3.02 7.21
C GLY A 49 -8.93 -4.14 6.97
N GLU A 50 -9.51 -4.19 5.79
CA GLU A 50 -10.52 -5.21 5.47
C GLU A 50 -10.07 -6.16 4.36
N LEU A 51 -9.36 -5.63 3.36
CA LEU A 51 -8.81 -6.46 2.30
C LEU A 51 -7.57 -7.17 2.79
N THR A 52 -7.47 -8.46 2.48
CA THR A 52 -6.25 -9.22 2.76
C THR A 52 -5.19 -8.85 1.73
N VAL A 53 -3.94 -9.24 1.98
CA VAL A 53 -2.86 -9.05 1.00
C VAL A 53 -3.26 -9.69 -0.33
N ASP A 54 -3.79 -10.92 -0.29
CA ASP A 54 -4.25 -11.60 -1.51
C ASP A 54 -5.36 -10.81 -2.21
N GLY A 55 -6.28 -10.22 -1.45
CA GLY A 55 -7.35 -9.39 -2.01
C GLY A 55 -6.81 -8.14 -2.69
N ILE A 56 -5.77 -7.54 -2.11
CA ILE A 56 -5.12 -6.38 -2.71
C ILE A 56 -4.46 -6.77 -4.02
N VAL A 57 -3.72 -7.88 -4.04
CA VAL A 57 -3.06 -8.37 -5.25
C VAL A 57 -4.10 -8.63 -6.34
N GLU A 58 -5.20 -9.25 -5.98
CA GLU A 58 -6.27 -9.57 -6.93
C GLU A 58 -6.84 -8.30 -7.57
N LYS A 59 -7.09 -7.26 -6.77
CA LYS A 59 -7.58 -6.01 -7.31
C LYS A 59 -6.56 -5.33 -8.22
N LEU A 60 -5.29 -5.37 -7.84
CA LEU A 60 -4.23 -4.78 -8.66
C LEU A 60 -4.07 -5.51 -9.98
N GLN A 61 -4.29 -6.81 -10.01
CA GLN A 61 -4.25 -7.57 -11.27
C GLN A 61 -5.26 -7.05 -12.27
N GLY A 62 -6.40 -6.57 -11.81
CA GLY A 62 -7.41 -5.97 -12.69
C GLY A 62 -6.93 -4.68 -13.34
N GLU A 63 -5.98 -3.98 -12.71
CA GLU A 63 -5.43 -2.73 -13.23
C GLU A 63 -4.14 -2.92 -14.01
N TYR A 64 -3.32 -3.87 -13.60
CA TYR A 64 -2.01 -4.15 -14.19
C TYR A 64 -2.08 -5.47 -14.96
N ILE A 65 -2.81 -5.45 -16.07
CA ILE A 65 -3.12 -6.67 -16.81
C ILE A 65 -1.90 -7.34 -17.46
N ASP A 66 -0.82 -6.60 -17.62
CA ASP A 66 0.42 -7.14 -18.21
C ASP A 66 1.42 -7.60 -17.17
N ARG A 67 1.01 -7.67 -15.90
CA ARG A 67 1.87 -8.14 -14.81
C ARG A 67 1.30 -9.40 -14.19
N SER A 68 2.17 -10.35 -13.85
CA SER A 68 1.72 -11.59 -13.24
C SER A 68 1.34 -11.38 -11.77
N ALA A 69 0.51 -12.31 -11.27
CA ALA A 69 0.13 -12.28 -9.85
C ALA A 69 1.36 -12.40 -8.95
N GLU A 70 2.33 -13.22 -9.35
CA GLU A 70 3.54 -13.43 -8.57
C GLU A 70 4.37 -12.16 -8.45
N GLU A 71 4.51 -11.42 -9.56
CA GLU A 71 5.24 -10.16 -9.56
C GLU A 71 4.54 -9.13 -8.67
N LEU A 72 3.22 -9.01 -8.81
CA LEU A 72 2.47 -8.07 -8.01
C LEU A 72 2.51 -8.42 -6.53
N ARG A 73 2.39 -9.71 -6.20
CA ARG A 73 2.45 -10.15 -4.81
C ARG A 73 3.80 -9.79 -4.19
N ARG A 74 4.88 -10.05 -4.92
CA ARG A 74 6.21 -9.74 -4.42
C ARG A 74 6.37 -8.24 -4.16
N ASP A 75 5.94 -7.42 -5.12
CA ASP A 75 6.04 -5.96 -4.99
C ASP A 75 5.20 -5.44 -3.84
N VAL A 76 3.98 -5.97 -3.70
CA VAL A 76 3.09 -5.58 -2.61
C VAL A 76 3.69 -5.94 -1.26
N LEU A 77 4.20 -7.17 -1.14
CA LEU A 77 4.78 -7.61 0.13
C LEU A 77 6.03 -6.82 0.50
N GLU A 78 6.91 -6.56 -0.46
CA GLU A 78 8.10 -5.78 -0.19
C GLU A 78 7.74 -4.37 0.27
N PHE A 79 6.79 -3.76 -0.42
CA PHE A 79 6.35 -2.41 -0.07
C PHE A 79 5.69 -2.38 1.30
N LEU A 80 4.81 -3.33 1.59
CA LEU A 80 4.13 -3.37 2.88
C LEU A 80 5.10 -3.64 4.03
N GLU A 81 6.10 -4.48 3.80
CA GLU A 81 7.10 -4.74 4.83
C GLU A 81 7.89 -3.48 5.16
N GLU A 82 8.25 -2.72 4.14
CA GLU A 82 8.97 -1.47 4.35
C GLU A 82 8.10 -0.45 5.10
N MET A 83 6.84 -0.32 4.69
CA MET A 83 5.92 0.62 5.33
C MET A 83 5.63 0.20 6.77
N SER A 84 5.50 -1.10 7.02
CA SER A 84 5.30 -1.63 8.36
C SER A 84 6.50 -1.34 9.27
N ARG A 85 7.70 -1.53 8.72
CA ARG A 85 8.94 -1.26 9.45
C ARG A 85 9.02 0.21 9.87
N ARG A 86 8.52 1.11 9.03
CA ARG A 86 8.50 2.54 9.32
C ARG A 86 7.34 2.96 10.21
N GLY A 87 6.45 2.03 10.55
CA GLY A 87 5.28 2.32 11.37
C GLY A 87 4.17 3.05 10.63
N LEU A 88 4.18 3.01 9.30
CA LEU A 88 3.19 3.72 8.48
C LEU A 88 2.01 2.84 8.08
N VAL A 89 2.17 1.53 8.17
CA VAL A 89 1.13 0.56 7.87
C VAL A 89 1.08 -0.44 9.02
N ARG A 90 -0.12 -0.82 9.44
CA ARG A 90 -0.33 -1.88 10.41
C ARG A 90 -0.82 -3.11 9.68
N VAL A 91 -0.34 -4.26 10.10
CA VAL A 91 -0.75 -5.53 9.50
C VAL A 91 -1.64 -6.24 10.51
N LEU A 92 -2.94 -6.31 10.18
CA LEU A 92 -3.94 -6.94 11.04
C LEU A 92 -4.14 -8.38 10.62
N GLU A 93 -4.22 -9.26 11.60
CA GLU A 93 -4.42 -10.69 11.33
C GLU A 93 -5.78 -11.19 11.78
#